data_8bc90679938841c1b363ac4093b77e65
#
_entry.id   8bc90679938841c1b363ac4093b77e65
#
_cell.length_a   1.000
_cell.length_b   1.000
_cell.length_c   1.000
_cell.angle_alpha   90.00
_cell.angle_beta   90.00
_cell.angle_gamma   90.00
#
_symmetry.space_group_name_H-M   'P 1'
#
loop_
_entity.id
_entity.type
_entity.pdbx_description
1 polymer ?
#
loop_
_entity_poly.entity_id
_entity_poly.type
_entity_poly.pdbx_seq_one_letter_code
_entity_poly.pdbx_strand_id
1 'polypeptide(L)'
;MKERICQTCGCSLSQENLVRHRIIPESVATGAGISGARTVALCPNCSQEVQNWYAKKVLHMNYDEVTRRFKPKSPAELVKEYEGVYKTFVRYKKVALKI
;
A
#
# COMPACT_ATOMS: atom_id res chain seq x y z
N MET A 1 24.69 -2.88 14.36
CA MET A 1 23.48 -2.54 13.60
C MET A 1 22.47 -3.65 13.72
N LYS A 2 21.22 -3.29 13.99
CA LYS A 2 20.17 -4.30 14.06
C LYS A 2 19.65 -4.58 12.67
N GLU A 3 19.65 -5.84 12.29
CA GLU A 3 19.00 -6.28 11.08
C GLU A 3 17.48 -6.32 11.30
N ARG A 4 16.73 -5.91 10.31
CA ARG A 4 15.28 -5.99 10.35
C ARG A 4 14.79 -6.78 9.15
N ILE A 5 13.61 -7.33 9.29
CA ILE A 5 13.01 -8.17 8.27
C ILE A 5 11.98 -7.36 7.48
N CYS A 6 12.02 -7.47 6.15
CA CYS A 6 11.00 -6.89 5.29
C CYS A 6 9.64 -7.49 5.65
N GLN A 7 8.62 -6.65 5.84
CA GLN A 7 7.30 -7.09 6.27
C GLN A 7 6.58 -7.97 5.25
N THR A 8 6.97 -7.90 3.99
CA THR A 8 6.29 -8.66 2.94
C THR A 8 7.05 -9.89 2.47
N CYS A 9 8.33 -9.77 2.12
CA CYS A 9 9.08 -10.90 1.60
C CYS A 9 9.93 -11.62 2.64
N GLY A 10 10.09 -11.04 3.81
CA GLY A 10 10.85 -11.66 4.89
C GLY A 10 12.36 -11.61 4.74
N CYS A 11 12.89 -10.92 3.74
CA CYS A 11 14.33 -10.83 3.59
C CYS A 11 14.93 -9.98 4.71
N SER A 12 16.14 -10.36 5.14
CA SER A 12 16.85 -9.68 6.21
C SER A 12 17.76 -8.61 5.61
N LEU A 13 17.60 -7.37 6.04
CA LEU A 13 18.43 -6.25 5.60
C LEU A 13 18.82 -5.41 6.81
N SER A 14 19.92 -4.65 6.67
CA SER A 14 20.22 -3.66 7.68
C SER A 14 19.11 -2.62 7.72
N GLN A 15 18.87 -2.05 8.89
CA GLN A 15 17.80 -1.06 9.06
C GLN A 15 17.93 0.11 8.08
N GLU A 16 19.16 0.45 7.71
CA GLU A 16 19.46 1.54 6.78
C GLU A 16 18.99 1.25 5.35
N ASN A 17 18.89 -0.02 5.00
CA ASN A 17 18.50 -0.45 3.65
C ASN A 17 17.00 -0.73 3.53
N LEU A 18 16.26 -0.69 4.64
CA LEU A 18 14.81 -0.84 4.62
C LEU A 18 14.16 0.51 4.34
N VAL A 19 13.12 0.46 3.52
CA VAL A 19 12.33 1.65 3.16
C VAL A 19 11.12 1.71 4.08
N ARG A 20 10.87 2.90 4.64
CA ARG A 20 9.64 3.12 5.40
C ARG A 20 8.52 3.37 4.41
N HIS A 21 7.63 2.41 4.28
CA HIS A 21 6.51 2.49 3.35
C HIS A 21 5.24 2.92 4.07
N ARG A 22 4.57 3.92 3.55
CA ARG A 22 3.25 4.34 4.03
C ARG A 22 2.21 3.57 3.23
N ILE A 23 1.38 2.79 3.94
CA ILE A 23 0.31 2.02 3.29
C ILE A 23 -0.70 2.95 2.65
N ILE A 24 -1.01 4.04 3.34
CA ILE A 24 -1.95 5.06 2.86
C ILE A 24 -1.18 6.35 2.61
N PRO A 25 -1.27 6.94 1.40
CA PRO A 25 -0.60 8.22 1.13
C PRO A 25 -1.05 9.30 2.11
N GLU A 26 -0.13 10.19 2.45
CA GLU A 26 -0.40 11.25 3.42
C GLU A 26 -1.60 12.11 3.04
N SER A 27 -1.71 12.47 1.76
CA SER A 27 -2.83 13.29 1.27
C SER A 27 -4.18 12.60 1.49
N VAL A 28 -4.23 11.29 1.26
CA VAL A 28 -5.43 10.48 1.46
C VAL A 28 -5.77 10.39 2.95
N ALA A 29 -4.77 10.10 3.78
CA ALA A 29 -4.96 10.00 5.22
C ALA A 29 -5.46 11.32 5.81
N THR A 30 -4.86 12.44 5.41
CA THR A 30 -5.27 13.77 5.86
C THR A 30 -6.72 14.06 5.45
N GLY A 31 -7.07 13.77 4.22
CA GLY A 31 -8.43 13.97 3.72
C GLY A 31 -9.46 13.12 4.44
N ALA A 32 -9.07 11.94 4.94
CA ALA A 32 -9.96 11.06 5.70
C ALA A 32 -9.96 11.35 7.19
N GLY A 33 -9.19 12.33 7.64
CA GLY A 33 -9.11 12.68 9.06
C GLY A 33 -8.31 11.69 9.89
N ILE A 34 -7.44 10.92 9.28
CA ILE A 34 -6.60 9.94 9.95
C ILE A 34 -5.27 10.58 10.33
N SER A 35 -4.93 10.55 11.62
CA SER A 35 -3.63 10.98 12.10
C SER A 35 -2.76 9.75 12.39
N GLY A 36 -1.46 9.85 12.16
CA GLY A 36 -0.54 8.75 12.41
C GLY A 36 -0.70 7.60 11.42
N ALA A 37 -0.54 7.90 10.14
CA ALA A 37 -0.64 6.89 9.08
C ALA A 37 0.29 5.71 9.34
N ARG A 38 -0.25 4.50 9.16
CA ARG A 38 0.48 3.27 9.39
C ARG A 38 1.64 3.13 8.41
N THR A 39 2.82 2.85 8.94
CA THR A 39 4.00 2.60 8.12
C THR A 39 4.53 1.19 8.37
N VAL A 40 5.19 0.63 7.37
CA VAL A 40 5.84 -0.67 7.47
C VAL A 40 7.24 -0.58 6.87
N ALA A 41 8.13 -1.47 7.32
CA ALA A 41 9.48 -1.54 6.78
C ALA A 41 9.51 -2.56 5.64
N LEU A 42 9.90 -2.14 4.45
CA LEU A 42 9.98 -2.98 3.27
C LEU A 42 11.38 -2.89 2.65
N CYS A 43 11.82 -3.98 2.01
CA CYS A 43 13.02 -3.89 1.19
C CYS A 43 12.71 -3.03 -0.05
N PRO A 44 13.74 -2.44 -0.69
CA PRO A 44 13.51 -1.58 -1.85
C PRO A 44 12.71 -2.25 -2.98
N ASN A 45 12.94 -3.54 -3.21
CA ASN A 45 12.22 -4.28 -4.25
C ASN A 45 10.73 -4.40 -3.93
N CYS A 46 10.38 -4.75 -2.70
CA CYS A 46 8.98 -4.86 -2.28
C CYS A 46 8.31 -3.48 -2.27
N SER A 47 9.02 -2.44 -1.83
CA SER A 47 8.48 -1.08 -1.84
C SER A 47 8.12 -0.65 -3.26
N GLN A 48 9.00 -0.88 -4.21
CA GLN A 48 8.75 -0.54 -5.61
C GLN A 48 7.60 -1.38 -6.18
N GLU A 49 7.59 -2.65 -5.89
CA GLU A 49 6.57 -3.57 -6.39
C GLU A 49 5.17 -3.21 -5.88
N VAL A 50 5.04 -2.91 -4.57
CA VAL A 50 3.73 -2.55 -4.03
C VAL A 50 3.25 -1.20 -4.55
N GLN A 51 4.15 -0.26 -4.81
CA GLN A 51 3.80 1.01 -5.44
C GLN A 51 3.23 0.79 -6.84
N ASN A 52 3.82 -0.14 -7.59
CA ASN A 52 3.30 -0.52 -8.90
C ASN A 52 1.91 -1.14 -8.80
N TRP A 53 1.68 -1.94 -7.75
CA TRP A 53 0.35 -2.51 -7.48
C TRP A 53 -0.67 -1.42 -7.21
N TYR A 54 -0.30 -0.40 -6.40
CA TYR A 54 -1.19 0.73 -6.13
C TYR A 54 -1.55 1.45 -7.42
N ALA A 55 -0.56 1.71 -8.27
CA ALA A 55 -0.79 2.41 -9.53
C ALA A 55 -1.77 1.66 -10.45
N LYS A 56 -1.73 0.32 -10.41
CA LYS A 56 -2.57 -0.50 -11.28
C LYS A 56 -3.92 -0.85 -10.67
N LYS A 57 -3.99 -1.02 -9.36
CA LYS A 57 -5.16 -1.62 -8.70
C LYS A 57 -5.99 -0.65 -7.87
N VAL A 58 -5.40 0.45 -7.41
CA VAL A 58 -6.17 1.46 -6.68
C VAL A 58 -6.91 2.32 -7.67
N LEU A 59 -8.24 2.25 -7.62
CA LEU A 59 -9.09 3.04 -8.49
C LEU A 59 -9.49 4.32 -7.77
N HIS A 60 -9.13 5.46 -8.35
CA HIS A 60 -9.39 6.77 -7.75
C HIS A 60 -10.76 7.33 -8.11
N MET A 61 -11.43 6.71 -9.08
CA MET A 61 -12.72 7.18 -9.59
C MET A 61 -13.75 6.06 -9.57
N ASN A 62 -14.99 6.42 -9.27
CA ASN A 62 -16.14 5.53 -9.42
C ASN A 62 -16.92 5.94 -10.66
N TYR A 63 -17.42 4.96 -11.42
CA TYR A 63 -18.31 5.23 -12.53
C TYR A 63 -19.75 5.26 -12.04
N ASP A 64 -20.46 6.37 -12.30
CA ASP A 64 -21.86 6.52 -11.95
C ASP A 64 -22.71 6.22 -13.19
N GLU A 65 -23.45 5.12 -13.17
CA GLU A 65 -24.28 4.70 -14.29
C GLU A 65 -25.47 5.63 -14.56
N VAL A 66 -25.95 6.31 -13.52
CA VAL A 66 -27.07 7.23 -13.64
C VAL A 66 -26.69 8.46 -14.43
N THR A 67 -25.58 9.10 -14.05
CA THR A 67 -25.09 10.31 -14.72
C THR A 67 -24.16 10.01 -15.88
N ARG A 68 -23.70 8.74 -16.01
CA ARG A 68 -22.70 8.30 -16.99
C ARG A 68 -21.39 9.08 -16.88
N ARG A 69 -21.00 9.46 -15.67
CA ARG A 69 -19.77 10.21 -15.38
C ARG A 69 -18.94 9.51 -14.33
N PHE A 70 -17.65 9.75 -14.38
CA PHE A 70 -16.75 9.31 -13.33
C PHE A 70 -16.74 10.33 -12.20
N LYS A 71 -16.86 9.85 -10.98
CA LYS A 71 -16.77 10.68 -9.78
C LYS A 71 -15.57 10.27 -8.95
N PRO A 72 -14.82 11.23 -8.38
CA PRO A 72 -13.70 10.87 -7.53
C PRO A 72 -14.18 10.12 -6.28
N LYS A 73 -13.40 9.14 -5.86
CA LYS A 73 -13.67 8.43 -4.61
C LYS A 73 -13.38 9.36 -3.44
N SER A 74 -14.16 9.20 -2.37
CA SER A 74 -13.90 9.92 -1.14
C SER A 74 -12.59 9.45 -0.51
N PRO A 75 -11.93 10.26 0.35
CA PRO A 75 -10.75 9.81 1.06
C PRO A 75 -10.96 8.51 1.84
N ALA A 76 -12.13 8.34 2.47
CA ALA A 76 -12.44 7.11 3.21
C ALA A 76 -12.48 5.89 2.29
N GLU A 77 -13.01 6.02 1.09
CA GLU A 77 -13.01 4.95 0.10
C GLU A 77 -11.60 4.62 -0.37
N LEU A 78 -10.77 5.65 -0.58
CA LEU A 78 -9.38 5.46 -0.99
C LEU A 78 -8.57 4.75 0.09
N VAL A 79 -8.81 5.06 1.37
CA VAL A 79 -8.16 4.34 2.49
C VAL A 79 -8.42 2.85 2.37
N LYS A 80 -9.67 2.44 2.14
CA LYS A 80 -10.02 1.03 1.98
C LYS A 80 -9.34 0.41 0.77
N GLU A 81 -9.23 1.15 -0.33
CA GLU A 81 -8.56 0.67 -1.54
C GLU A 81 -7.08 0.39 -1.28
N TYR A 82 -6.37 1.33 -0.68
CA TYR A 82 -4.94 1.16 -0.39
C TYR A 82 -4.70 0.01 0.59
N GLU A 83 -5.49 -0.08 1.65
CA GLU A 83 -5.36 -1.16 2.62
C GLU A 83 -5.64 -2.52 2.00
N GLY A 84 -6.67 -2.61 1.16
CA GLY A 84 -7.02 -3.85 0.47
C GLY A 84 -5.93 -4.32 -0.48
N VAL A 85 -5.37 -3.41 -1.26
CA VAL A 85 -4.28 -3.73 -2.17
C VAL A 85 -3.05 -4.19 -1.39
N TYR A 86 -2.71 -3.51 -0.30
CA TYR A 86 -1.57 -3.89 0.53
C TYR A 86 -1.76 -5.30 1.12
N LYS A 87 -2.94 -5.62 1.65
CA LYS A 87 -3.24 -6.94 2.20
C LYS A 87 -3.09 -8.03 1.14
N THR A 88 -3.58 -7.78 -0.05
CA THR A 88 -3.48 -8.72 -1.17
C THR A 88 -2.01 -8.91 -1.56
N PHE A 89 -1.24 -7.83 -1.58
CA PHE A 89 0.19 -7.89 -1.90
C PHE A 89 0.96 -8.73 -0.87
N VAL A 90 0.70 -8.52 0.42
CA VAL A 90 1.35 -9.30 1.49
C VAL A 90 1.03 -10.80 1.32
N ARG A 91 -0.22 -11.12 1.05
CA ARG A 91 -0.66 -12.51 0.83
C ARG A 91 0.04 -13.11 -0.38
N TYR A 92 0.14 -12.37 -1.46
CA TYR A 92 0.83 -12.79 -2.67
C TYR A 92 2.30 -13.12 -2.38
N LYS A 93 2.99 -12.26 -1.65
CA LYS A 93 4.40 -12.47 -1.32
C LYS A 93 4.60 -13.70 -0.43
N LYS A 94 3.71 -13.93 0.53
CA LYS A 94 3.78 -15.11 1.39
C LYS A 94 3.61 -16.40 0.62
N VAL A 95 2.70 -16.43 -0.33
CA VAL A 95 2.48 -17.60 -1.18
C VAL A 95 3.70 -17.85 -2.07
N ALA A 96 4.26 -16.79 -2.67
CA ALA A 96 5.43 -16.90 -3.52
C ALA A 96 6.65 -17.46 -2.77
N LEU A 97 6.79 -17.11 -1.48
CA LEU A 97 7.91 -17.59 -0.66
C LEU A 97 7.78 -19.05 -0.27
N LYS A 98 6.59 -19.64 -0.37
CA LYS A 98 6.36 -21.05 -0.02
C LYS A 98 6.62 -22.01 -1.18
N ILE A 99 6.86 -21.49 -2.36
CA ILE A 99 7.19 -22.28 -3.55
C ILE A 99 8.73 -22.52 -3.65
#